data_9b2968155bf757026e71b41796b35353
#
_entry.id   9b2968155bf757026e71b41796b35353
#
_cell.length_a   1.000
_cell.length_b   1.000
_cell.length_c   1.000
_cell.angle_alpha   90.00
_cell.angle_beta   90.00
_cell.angle_gamma   90.00
#
_symmetry.space_group_name_H-M   'P 1'
#
loop_
_entity.id
_entity.type
_entity.pdbx_description
1 polymer ?
#
loop_
_entity_poly.entity_id
_entity_poly.type
_entity_poly.pdbx_seq_one_letter_code
_entity_poly.pdbx_strand_id
1 'polypeptide(L)'
;MLTRNLKRRVKRIVRPGLSTARYISCIHKDRAQNKRWLNAERRILIVRDCVQAPDAYDVILKWIEVTLPEVRSLFELRRFPCRVKDWSRYALHVPWLPDPVQRWSPRIYSWANRLADKCDEHDIPIINRVERLTNATKALGSRLIASAGIRTPKTERIEDIDEFRETFLGLEFPLIVREDWGHGGPMYRAETPADLYKLPIERLQRPIAVEFIDVRNRDDGLYRKYRYVVVGDEGTTLHMHMTVDWITRGGNCERTESQIEEESDFLQIEPRECRLFQKARKALGLDFIAFDYGFTPEGELIVWEANPFPLLHFPEKEHRMYRRPALERMLVSLVRLYVQKANLPVPSRVDEVLATREGNQLSRNFAADKENP
;
A
#
# COMPACT_ATOMS: atom_id res chain seq x y z
N MET A 1 -9.15 -8.64 -35.61
CA MET A 1 -10.01 -7.45 -35.77
C MET A 1 -10.77 -7.17 -34.47
N LEU A 2 -10.55 -6.04 -33.83
CA LEU A 2 -11.35 -5.60 -32.68
C LEU A 2 -12.75 -5.23 -33.14
N THR A 3 -13.79 -5.78 -32.51
CA THR A 3 -15.17 -5.47 -32.87
C THR A 3 -15.45 -3.96 -32.73
N ARG A 4 -16.25 -3.37 -33.61
CA ARG A 4 -16.68 -1.96 -33.57
C ARG A 4 -17.17 -1.53 -32.15
N ASN A 5 -17.79 -2.45 -31.44
CA ASN A 5 -18.27 -2.24 -30.06
C ASN A 5 -17.14 -1.99 -29.04
N LEU A 6 -15.99 -2.67 -29.16
CA LEU A 6 -14.87 -2.48 -28.26
C LEU A 6 -14.22 -1.09 -28.48
N LYS A 7 -14.07 -0.68 -29.76
CA LYS A 7 -13.55 0.67 -30.10
C LYS A 7 -14.46 1.80 -29.59
N ARG A 8 -15.80 1.64 -29.67
CA ARG A 8 -16.75 2.61 -29.11
C ARG A 8 -16.71 2.68 -27.58
N ARG A 9 -16.61 1.53 -26.91
CA ARG A 9 -16.44 1.46 -25.44
C ARG A 9 -15.14 2.10 -24.98
N VAL A 10 -14.02 1.84 -25.66
CA VAL A 10 -12.72 2.42 -25.37
C VAL A 10 -12.74 3.95 -25.47
N LYS A 11 -13.29 4.54 -26.54
CA LYS A 11 -13.41 6.01 -26.70
C LYS A 11 -14.20 6.68 -25.56
N ARG A 12 -15.13 5.96 -24.92
CA ARG A 12 -15.97 6.49 -23.83
C ARG A 12 -15.27 6.44 -22.44
N ILE A 13 -14.16 5.71 -22.34
CA ILE A 13 -13.45 5.40 -21.09
C ILE A 13 -12.15 6.19 -20.97
N VAL A 14 -11.53 6.49 -22.11
CA VAL A 14 -10.22 7.13 -22.16
C VAL A 14 -10.33 8.59 -21.73
N ARG A 15 -9.63 8.96 -20.65
CA ARG A 15 -9.40 10.37 -20.29
C ARG A 15 -8.67 11.07 -21.44
N PRO A 16 -8.86 12.38 -21.63
CA PRO A 16 -7.96 13.16 -22.47
C PRO A 16 -6.52 12.90 -22.03
N GLY A 17 -5.70 12.31 -22.90
CA GLY A 17 -4.30 11.98 -22.61
C GLY A 17 -3.91 10.49 -22.59
N LEU A 18 -4.87 9.55 -22.43
CA LEU A 18 -4.55 8.14 -22.63
C LEU A 18 -4.87 7.74 -24.05
N SER A 19 -3.87 7.40 -24.86
CA SER A 19 -4.12 6.94 -26.21
C SER A 19 -4.88 5.62 -26.19
N THR A 20 -5.88 5.50 -27.07
CA THR A 20 -6.60 4.23 -27.30
C THR A 20 -5.63 3.08 -27.55
N ALA A 21 -4.46 3.36 -28.13
CA ALA A 21 -3.38 2.43 -28.36
C ALA A 21 -2.81 1.84 -27.05
N ARG A 22 -2.55 2.69 -26.04
CA ARG A 22 -2.05 2.21 -24.73
C ARG A 22 -3.06 1.30 -24.03
N TYR A 23 -4.34 1.66 -24.06
CA TYR A 23 -5.40 0.83 -23.49
C TYR A 23 -5.47 -0.54 -24.17
N ILE A 24 -5.43 -0.56 -25.49
CA ILE A 24 -5.44 -1.80 -26.30
C ILE A 24 -4.19 -2.63 -25.98
N SER A 25 -3.02 -2.01 -25.89
CA SER A 25 -1.76 -2.67 -25.52
C SER A 25 -1.85 -3.36 -24.16
N CYS A 26 -2.37 -2.66 -23.15
CA CYS A 26 -2.56 -3.26 -21.82
C CYS A 26 -3.45 -4.52 -21.85
N ILE A 27 -4.56 -4.47 -22.60
CA ILE A 27 -5.46 -5.63 -22.73
C ILE A 27 -4.80 -6.78 -23.49
N HIS A 28 -4.06 -6.49 -24.54
CA HIS A 28 -3.34 -7.52 -25.29
C HIS A 28 -2.28 -8.20 -24.44
N LYS A 29 -1.53 -7.43 -23.65
CA LYS A 29 -0.54 -7.95 -22.69
C LYS A 29 -1.19 -8.94 -21.70
N ASP A 30 -2.30 -8.54 -21.06
CA ASP A 30 -3.00 -9.41 -20.09
C ASP A 30 -3.56 -10.66 -20.78
N ARG A 31 -4.11 -10.55 -21.99
CA ARG A 31 -4.58 -11.71 -22.76
C ARG A 31 -3.46 -12.69 -23.14
N ALA A 32 -2.30 -12.17 -23.52
CA ALA A 32 -1.14 -12.99 -23.81
C ALA A 32 -0.65 -13.74 -22.56
N GLN A 33 -0.61 -13.06 -21.41
CA GLN A 33 -0.28 -13.64 -20.12
C GLN A 33 -1.28 -14.75 -19.75
N ASN A 34 -2.57 -14.47 -19.83
CA ASN A 34 -3.61 -15.48 -19.55
C ASN A 34 -3.49 -16.69 -20.48
N LYS A 35 -3.29 -16.46 -21.80
CA LYS A 35 -3.11 -17.55 -22.75
C LYS A 35 -1.91 -18.43 -22.42
N ARG A 36 -0.82 -17.84 -21.93
CA ARG A 36 0.42 -18.55 -21.61
C ARG A 36 0.31 -19.38 -20.32
N TRP A 37 -0.33 -18.85 -19.29
CA TRP A 37 -0.22 -19.38 -17.94
C TRP A 37 -1.52 -19.99 -17.38
N LEU A 38 -2.68 -19.46 -17.78
CA LEU A 38 -3.94 -19.80 -17.17
C LEU A 38 -4.44 -21.18 -17.63
N ASN A 39 -4.40 -22.16 -16.74
CA ASN A 39 -4.92 -23.50 -16.99
C ASN A 39 -5.74 -24.05 -15.80
N ALA A 40 -5.79 -23.35 -14.68
CA ALA A 40 -6.53 -23.77 -13.50
C ALA A 40 -8.05 -23.69 -13.71
N GLU A 41 -8.78 -24.64 -13.15
CA GLU A 41 -10.24 -24.66 -13.12
C GLU A 41 -10.77 -23.56 -12.21
N ARG A 42 -10.28 -23.51 -10.94
CA ARG A 42 -10.57 -22.44 -9.97
C ARG A 42 -9.48 -21.36 -10.03
N ARG A 43 -9.89 -20.09 -10.06
CA ARG A 43 -9.01 -18.96 -10.40
C ARG A 43 -9.10 -17.82 -9.40
N ILE A 44 -8.03 -17.07 -9.34
CA ILE A 44 -7.94 -15.78 -8.64
C ILE A 44 -8.09 -14.66 -9.68
N LEU A 45 -9.14 -13.87 -9.58
CA LEU A 45 -9.44 -12.79 -10.51
C LEU A 45 -8.72 -11.51 -10.08
N ILE A 46 -7.67 -11.14 -10.78
CA ILE A 46 -6.96 -9.88 -10.60
C ILE A 46 -7.52 -8.83 -11.57
N VAL A 47 -8.13 -7.77 -11.04
CA VAL A 47 -8.65 -6.70 -11.89
C VAL A 47 -7.89 -5.41 -11.66
N ARG A 48 -7.35 -4.88 -12.74
CA ARG A 48 -6.53 -3.66 -12.79
C ARG A 48 -7.17 -2.61 -13.70
N ASP A 49 -6.59 -1.43 -13.76
CA ASP A 49 -6.94 -0.42 -14.75
C ASP A 49 -5.78 -0.16 -15.73
N CYS A 50 -6.00 0.75 -16.70
CA CYS A 50 -5.00 1.11 -17.69
C CYS A 50 -4.47 2.55 -17.51
N VAL A 51 -4.92 3.27 -16.49
CA VAL A 51 -4.66 4.71 -16.31
C VAL A 51 -3.59 4.97 -15.28
N GLN A 52 -3.81 4.47 -14.05
CA GLN A 52 -2.92 4.68 -12.91
C GLN A 52 -2.09 3.43 -12.63
N ALA A 53 -0.77 3.56 -12.63
CA ALA A 53 0.17 2.48 -12.37
C ALA A 53 -0.22 1.14 -13.06
N PRO A 54 -0.44 1.12 -14.40
CA PRO A 54 -1.01 -0.02 -15.11
C PRO A 54 -0.17 -1.30 -15.01
N ASP A 55 1.12 -1.18 -14.80
CA ASP A 55 2.08 -2.29 -14.74
C ASP A 55 2.53 -2.62 -13.30
N ALA A 56 1.99 -1.94 -12.27
CA ALA A 56 2.42 -2.14 -10.88
C ALA A 56 2.30 -3.60 -10.40
N TYR A 57 1.29 -4.34 -10.88
CA TYR A 57 1.11 -5.74 -10.54
C TYR A 57 2.03 -6.70 -11.30
N ASP A 58 2.63 -6.28 -12.40
CA ASP A 58 3.49 -7.13 -13.22
C ASP A 58 4.77 -7.55 -12.49
N VAL A 59 5.22 -6.72 -11.54
CA VAL A 59 6.34 -7.04 -10.64
C VAL A 59 6.02 -8.29 -9.81
N ILE A 60 4.81 -8.35 -9.24
CA ILE A 60 4.32 -9.50 -8.44
C ILE A 60 4.23 -10.74 -9.34
N LEU A 61 3.61 -10.59 -10.52
CA LEU A 61 3.45 -11.72 -11.44
C LEU A 61 4.77 -12.30 -11.91
N LYS A 62 5.71 -11.43 -12.28
CA LYS A 62 7.04 -11.86 -12.72
C LYS A 62 7.78 -12.60 -11.61
N TRP A 63 7.64 -12.14 -10.37
CA TRP A 63 8.22 -12.83 -9.23
C TRP A 63 7.57 -14.19 -9.00
N ILE A 64 6.22 -14.28 -9.07
CA ILE A 64 5.48 -15.55 -8.97
C ILE A 64 5.92 -16.53 -10.10
N GLU A 65 6.07 -16.05 -11.34
CA GLU A 65 6.50 -16.87 -12.48
C GLU A 65 7.87 -17.54 -12.26
N VAL A 66 8.75 -16.86 -11.52
CA VAL A 66 10.11 -17.36 -11.25
C VAL A 66 10.18 -18.18 -9.96
N THR A 67 9.48 -17.73 -8.92
CA THR A 67 9.66 -18.27 -7.56
C THR A 67 8.61 -19.32 -7.18
N LEU A 68 7.37 -19.13 -7.64
CA LEU A 68 6.21 -19.97 -7.34
C LEU A 68 5.42 -20.29 -8.62
N PRO A 69 6.05 -20.91 -9.65
CA PRO A 69 5.41 -21.14 -10.96
C PRO A 69 4.13 -21.99 -10.87
N GLU A 70 4.03 -22.87 -9.88
CA GLU A 70 2.89 -23.73 -9.63
C GLU A 70 1.60 -22.97 -9.34
N VAL A 71 1.69 -21.77 -8.71
CA VAL A 71 0.51 -20.94 -8.44
C VAL A 71 0.20 -19.96 -9.55
N ARG A 72 1.12 -19.74 -10.50
CA ARG A 72 0.93 -18.75 -11.57
C ARG A 72 -0.29 -19.06 -12.44
N SER A 73 -0.61 -20.32 -12.60
CA SER A 73 -1.77 -20.79 -13.38
C SER A 73 -3.13 -20.40 -12.79
N LEU A 74 -3.17 -20.04 -11.51
CA LEU A 74 -4.38 -19.63 -10.81
C LEU A 74 -4.80 -18.19 -11.17
N PHE A 75 -3.87 -17.32 -11.60
CA PHE A 75 -4.09 -15.89 -11.75
C PHE A 75 -4.66 -15.54 -13.12
N GLU A 76 -5.93 -15.11 -13.16
CA GLU A 76 -6.53 -14.50 -14.34
C GLU A 76 -6.48 -12.99 -14.28
N LEU A 77 -5.86 -12.37 -15.27
CA LEU A 77 -5.68 -10.93 -15.35
C LEU A 77 -6.77 -10.28 -16.19
N ARG A 78 -7.40 -9.26 -15.64
CA ARG A 78 -8.38 -8.44 -16.36
C ARG A 78 -8.18 -6.96 -16.07
N ARG A 79 -8.75 -6.13 -16.93
CA ARG A 79 -8.75 -4.66 -16.77
C ARG A 79 -10.13 -4.09 -16.96
N PHE A 80 -10.42 -3.03 -16.19
CA PHE A 80 -11.67 -2.29 -16.37
C PHE A 80 -11.71 -1.58 -17.73
N PRO A 81 -12.91 -1.61 -18.40
CA PRO A 81 -14.11 -2.34 -18.02
C PRO A 81 -13.96 -3.84 -18.30
N CYS A 82 -14.28 -4.66 -17.35
CA CYS A 82 -14.32 -6.11 -17.55
C CYS A 82 -15.74 -6.65 -17.35
N ARG A 83 -16.01 -7.79 -17.98
CA ARG A 83 -17.26 -8.53 -17.79
C ARG A 83 -16.91 -9.98 -17.51
N VAL A 84 -17.34 -10.47 -16.39
CA VAL A 84 -17.29 -11.90 -16.03
C VAL A 84 -18.57 -12.56 -16.58
N LYS A 85 -18.41 -13.69 -17.24
CA LYS A 85 -19.53 -14.46 -17.80
C LYS A 85 -19.88 -15.66 -16.93
N ASP A 86 -18.86 -16.29 -16.38
CA ASP A 86 -18.96 -17.51 -15.60
C ASP A 86 -18.24 -17.28 -14.26
N TRP A 87 -19.01 -17.09 -13.21
CA TRP A 87 -18.52 -16.81 -11.86
C TRP A 87 -18.05 -18.05 -11.13
N SER A 88 -18.54 -19.24 -11.49
CA SER A 88 -18.18 -20.51 -10.84
C SER A 88 -16.68 -20.82 -10.91
N ARG A 89 -15.98 -20.18 -11.85
CA ARG A 89 -14.53 -20.34 -12.03
C ARG A 89 -13.68 -19.55 -11.04
N TYR A 90 -14.27 -18.62 -10.30
CA TYR A 90 -13.46 -17.75 -9.44
C TYR A 90 -13.62 -18.14 -7.96
N ALA A 91 -12.48 -18.22 -7.30
CA ALA A 91 -12.38 -18.52 -5.87
C ALA A 91 -11.99 -17.29 -5.04
N LEU A 92 -11.47 -16.26 -5.69
CA LEU A 92 -11.04 -15.00 -5.05
C LEU A 92 -11.06 -13.86 -6.08
N HIS A 93 -11.41 -12.66 -5.62
CA HIS A 93 -11.23 -11.42 -6.38
C HIS A 93 -10.22 -10.49 -5.69
N VAL A 94 -9.28 -9.93 -6.46
CA VAL A 94 -8.30 -8.95 -6.01
C VAL A 94 -8.39 -7.71 -6.90
N PRO A 95 -9.03 -6.63 -6.46
CA PRO A 95 -9.00 -5.35 -7.15
C PRO A 95 -7.65 -4.68 -6.87
N TRP A 96 -6.74 -4.66 -7.84
CA TRP A 96 -5.46 -4.00 -7.73
C TRP A 96 -5.54 -2.60 -8.35
N LEU A 97 -6.03 -1.65 -7.54
CA LEU A 97 -6.33 -0.29 -7.96
C LEU A 97 -5.68 0.72 -7.00
N PRO A 98 -4.94 1.72 -7.52
CA PRO A 98 -4.36 2.76 -6.68
C PRO A 98 -5.45 3.56 -5.98
N ASP A 99 -5.33 3.74 -4.68
CA ASP A 99 -6.22 4.60 -3.90
C ASP A 99 -5.87 6.10 -4.09
N PRO A 100 -6.82 6.99 -3.91
CA PRO A 100 -8.27 6.78 -3.85
C PRO A 100 -8.87 6.68 -5.26
N VAL A 101 -9.44 5.53 -5.57
CA VAL A 101 -9.98 5.24 -6.91
C VAL A 101 -11.04 6.26 -7.35
N GLN A 102 -11.91 6.69 -6.44
CA GLN A 102 -12.97 7.65 -6.72
C GLN A 102 -12.45 9.04 -7.15
N ARG A 103 -11.24 9.43 -6.73
CA ARG A 103 -10.61 10.70 -7.13
C ARG A 103 -10.15 10.67 -8.58
N TRP A 104 -9.41 9.65 -8.95
CA TRP A 104 -8.83 9.61 -10.29
C TRP A 104 -9.77 8.99 -11.32
N SER A 105 -10.75 8.16 -10.92
CA SER A 105 -11.78 7.65 -11.82
C SER A 105 -13.06 7.20 -11.09
N PRO A 106 -14.04 8.09 -10.89
CA PRO A 106 -15.35 7.72 -10.33
C PRO A 106 -16.02 6.58 -11.09
N ARG A 107 -15.75 6.47 -12.40
CA ARG A 107 -16.29 5.41 -13.25
C ARG A 107 -15.67 4.04 -12.93
N ILE A 108 -14.34 3.98 -12.75
CA ILE A 108 -13.66 2.73 -12.35
C ILE A 108 -14.12 2.35 -10.94
N TYR A 109 -14.25 3.30 -10.04
CA TYR A 109 -14.78 3.08 -8.69
C TYR A 109 -16.18 2.43 -8.74
N SER A 110 -17.10 3.00 -9.53
CA SER A 110 -18.45 2.44 -9.73
C SER A 110 -18.44 1.03 -10.34
N TRP A 111 -17.54 0.76 -11.28
CA TRP A 111 -17.42 -0.59 -11.85
C TRP A 111 -16.82 -1.58 -10.87
N ALA A 112 -15.85 -1.17 -10.07
CA ALA A 112 -15.22 -2.01 -9.07
C ALA A 112 -16.22 -2.40 -7.98
N ASN A 113 -17.08 -1.47 -7.52
CA ASN A 113 -18.15 -1.78 -6.58
C ASN A 113 -19.16 -2.76 -7.18
N ARG A 114 -19.64 -2.53 -8.40
CA ARG A 114 -20.54 -3.50 -9.06
C ARG A 114 -19.91 -4.88 -9.27
N LEU A 115 -18.60 -4.95 -9.45
CA LEU A 115 -17.89 -6.23 -9.52
C LEU A 115 -17.84 -6.88 -8.15
N ALA A 116 -17.64 -6.09 -7.09
CA ALA A 116 -17.67 -6.56 -5.70
C ALA A 116 -19.05 -7.09 -5.32
N ASP A 117 -20.13 -6.37 -5.67
CA ASP A 117 -21.50 -6.84 -5.45
C ASP A 117 -21.75 -8.20 -6.12
N LYS A 118 -21.23 -8.38 -7.34
CA LYS A 118 -21.31 -9.67 -8.03
C LYS A 118 -20.47 -10.77 -7.38
N CYS A 119 -19.35 -10.43 -6.77
CA CYS A 119 -18.60 -11.40 -5.97
C CYS A 119 -19.39 -11.86 -4.74
N ASP A 120 -20.09 -10.93 -4.07
CA ASP A 120 -20.94 -11.27 -2.92
C ASP A 120 -22.11 -12.16 -3.33
N GLU A 121 -22.77 -11.89 -4.47
CA GLU A 121 -23.85 -12.77 -5.00
C GLU A 121 -23.39 -14.21 -5.27
N HIS A 122 -22.09 -14.45 -5.40
CA HIS A 122 -21.48 -15.75 -5.70
C HIS A 122 -20.56 -16.26 -4.59
N ASP A 123 -20.61 -15.69 -3.40
CA ASP A 123 -19.78 -16.04 -2.24
C ASP A 123 -18.27 -16.03 -2.55
N ILE A 124 -17.82 -15.14 -3.43
CA ILE A 124 -16.41 -14.99 -3.79
C ILE A 124 -15.76 -13.96 -2.87
N PRO A 125 -14.80 -14.34 -2.02
CA PRO A 125 -14.10 -13.41 -1.16
C PRO A 125 -13.31 -12.37 -1.97
N ILE A 126 -13.09 -11.20 -1.35
CA ILE A 126 -12.40 -10.06 -1.98
C ILE A 126 -11.29 -9.59 -1.05
N ILE A 127 -10.08 -9.45 -1.59
CA ILE A 127 -8.96 -8.79 -0.88
C ILE A 127 -9.03 -7.29 -1.11
N ASN A 128 -9.05 -6.53 -0.02
CA ASN A 128 -9.11 -5.07 -0.06
C ASN A 128 -10.28 -4.54 -0.93
N ARG A 129 -11.51 -4.76 -0.48
CA ARG A 129 -12.71 -4.21 -1.14
C ARG A 129 -12.53 -2.72 -1.42
N VAL A 130 -12.89 -2.31 -2.64
CA VAL A 130 -12.59 -0.97 -3.13
C VAL A 130 -13.26 0.16 -2.32
N GLU A 131 -14.46 -0.06 -1.79
CA GLU A 131 -15.12 0.90 -0.91
C GLU A 131 -14.38 1.11 0.42
N ARG A 132 -13.66 0.10 0.90
CA ARG A 132 -12.86 0.18 2.15
C ARG A 132 -11.52 0.86 1.98
N LEU A 133 -11.05 1.07 0.74
CA LEU A 133 -9.81 1.82 0.51
C LEU A 133 -9.89 3.26 1.03
N THR A 134 -11.10 3.82 1.13
CA THR A 134 -11.32 5.15 1.74
C THR A 134 -10.98 5.21 3.22
N ASN A 135 -10.99 4.07 3.92
CA ASN A 135 -10.58 3.98 5.32
C ASN A 135 -9.09 4.30 5.51
N ALA A 136 -8.30 4.24 4.44
CA ALA A 136 -6.88 4.59 4.44
C ALA A 136 -6.61 6.05 4.03
N THR A 137 -7.64 6.91 3.89
CA THR A 137 -7.43 8.38 3.79
C THR A 137 -6.82 8.90 5.08
N LYS A 138 -6.12 10.03 5.01
CA LYS A 138 -5.34 10.51 6.16
C LYS A 138 -6.21 10.85 7.37
N ALA A 139 -7.30 11.58 7.17
CA ALA A 139 -8.18 11.97 8.27
C ALA A 139 -8.97 10.77 8.85
N LEU A 140 -9.55 9.92 8.00
CA LEU A 140 -10.30 8.75 8.48
C LEU A 140 -9.35 7.66 8.98
N GLY A 141 -8.25 7.42 8.25
CA GLY A 141 -7.24 6.42 8.61
C GLY A 141 -6.60 6.71 9.95
N SER A 142 -6.21 7.97 10.24
CA SER A 142 -5.69 8.36 11.55
C SER A 142 -6.67 8.03 12.67
N ARG A 143 -7.95 8.34 12.51
CA ARG A 143 -8.98 8.02 13.52
C ARG A 143 -9.14 6.52 13.75
N LEU A 144 -9.17 5.73 12.66
CA LEU A 144 -9.29 4.27 12.76
C LEU A 144 -8.04 3.62 13.36
N ILE A 145 -6.85 4.13 13.04
CA ILE A 145 -5.60 3.67 13.63
C ILE A 145 -5.55 4.03 15.13
N ALA A 146 -5.96 5.26 15.47
CA ALA A 146 -6.03 5.70 16.87
C ALA A 146 -7.02 4.84 17.70
N SER A 147 -8.14 4.41 17.13
CA SER A 147 -9.07 3.51 17.79
C SER A 147 -8.47 2.13 18.11
N ALA A 148 -7.40 1.75 17.43
CA ALA A 148 -6.63 0.54 17.71
C ALA A 148 -5.57 0.71 18.82
N GLY A 149 -5.46 1.93 19.39
CA GLY A 149 -4.52 2.25 20.47
C GLY A 149 -3.15 2.72 19.99
N ILE A 150 -3.04 3.21 18.76
CA ILE A 150 -1.80 3.75 18.20
C ILE A 150 -1.92 5.27 18.10
N ARG A 151 -0.91 6.01 18.57
CA ARG A 151 -0.86 7.46 18.35
C ARG A 151 -0.70 7.77 16.87
N THR A 152 -1.54 8.69 16.41
CA THR A 152 -1.46 9.29 15.06
C THR A 152 -1.44 10.81 15.21
N PRO A 153 -0.87 11.57 14.28
CA PRO A 153 -1.00 13.03 14.29
C PRO A 153 -2.48 13.41 14.27
N LYS A 154 -2.86 14.39 15.13
CA LYS A 154 -4.18 14.98 15.05
C LYS A 154 -4.39 15.52 13.64
N THR A 155 -5.50 15.19 13.03
CA THR A 155 -5.78 15.46 11.62
C THR A 155 -7.20 15.97 11.47
N GLU A 156 -7.34 17.22 11.04
CA GLU A 156 -8.61 17.89 10.88
C GLU A 156 -8.84 18.30 9.42
N ARG A 157 -10.08 18.23 8.96
CA ARG A 157 -10.47 18.70 7.64
C ARG A 157 -10.63 20.20 7.64
N ILE A 158 -10.14 20.83 6.60
CA ILE A 158 -10.34 22.26 6.34
C ILE A 158 -11.55 22.37 5.43
N GLU A 159 -12.74 22.54 6.02
CA GLU A 159 -13.98 22.74 5.26
C GLU A 159 -14.14 24.21 4.86
N ASP A 160 -13.73 25.14 5.75
CA ASP A 160 -13.66 26.55 5.51
C ASP A 160 -12.22 27.06 5.78
N ILE A 161 -11.64 27.73 4.79
CA ILE A 161 -10.24 28.18 4.87
C ILE A 161 -10.09 29.39 5.78
N ASP A 162 -11.07 30.27 5.81
CA ASP A 162 -11.00 31.49 6.63
C ASP A 162 -11.20 31.14 8.11
N GLU A 163 -12.18 30.26 8.43
CA GLU A 163 -12.33 29.70 9.78
C GLU A 163 -11.04 28.98 10.23
N PHE A 164 -10.43 28.20 9.35
CA PHE A 164 -9.17 27.52 9.68
C PHE A 164 -8.04 28.51 9.98
N ARG A 165 -7.91 29.59 9.23
CA ARG A 165 -6.89 30.61 9.46
C ARG A 165 -7.07 31.38 10.78
N GLU A 166 -8.30 31.43 11.29
CA GLU A 166 -8.62 32.09 12.56
C GLU A 166 -8.50 31.16 13.77
N THR A 167 -8.99 29.93 13.64
CA THR A 167 -9.14 28.99 14.76
C THR A 167 -8.09 27.89 14.79
N PHE A 168 -7.37 27.66 13.67
CA PHE A 168 -6.41 26.56 13.47
C PHE A 168 -7.02 25.18 13.75
N LEU A 169 -8.36 25.10 13.82
CA LEU A 169 -9.13 23.89 14.18
C LEU A 169 -8.66 23.26 15.51
N GLY A 170 -8.16 24.08 16.45
CA GLY A 170 -7.65 23.62 17.74
C GLY A 170 -6.33 22.86 17.68
N LEU A 171 -5.58 22.99 16.58
CA LEU A 171 -4.24 22.42 16.43
C LEU A 171 -3.16 23.44 16.86
N GLU A 172 -2.02 22.90 17.28
CA GLU A 172 -0.85 23.69 17.68
C GLU A 172 0.19 23.77 16.57
N PHE A 173 0.96 24.85 16.50
CA PHE A 173 2.05 25.00 15.55
C PHE A 173 3.31 24.27 16.03
N PRO A 174 4.13 23.74 15.10
CA PRO A 174 3.95 23.80 13.65
C PRO A 174 2.87 22.86 13.12
N LEU A 175 2.24 23.24 12.00
CA LEU A 175 1.21 22.46 11.31
C LEU A 175 1.68 22.01 9.92
N ILE A 176 1.15 20.88 9.46
CA ILE A 176 1.26 20.46 8.06
C ILE A 176 -0.09 20.63 7.38
N VAL A 177 -0.11 21.35 6.25
CA VAL A 177 -1.29 21.47 5.39
C VAL A 177 -1.06 20.65 4.12
N ARG A 178 -2.00 19.77 3.79
CA ARG A 178 -1.90 18.87 2.64
C ARG A 178 -3.27 18.38 2.17
N GLU A 179 -3.29 17.53 1.14
CA GLU A 179 -4.52 16.83 0.76
C GLU A 179 -4.77 15.58 1.61
N ASP A 180 -6.05 15.29 1.92
CA ASP A 180 -6.51 14.14 2.70
C ASP A 180 -6.13 12.79 2.04
N TRP A 181 -6.01 12.76 0.74
CA TRP A 181 -5.75 11.54 -0.01
C TRP A 181 -4.60 11.65 -1.00
N GLY A 182 -4.22 10.49 -1.53
CA GLY A 182 -3.16 10.34 -2.52
C GLY A 182 -1.77 10.30 -1.90
N HIS A 183 -0.85 9.85 -2.74
CA HIS A 183 0.56 9.70 -2.41
C HIS A 183 1.36 10.77 -3.16
N GLY A 184 2.34 11.37 -2.49
CA GLY A 184 3.30 12.29 -3.11
C GLY A 184 2.77 13.67 -3.48
N GLY A 185 1.59 14.07 -3.01
CA GLY A 185 1.08 15.42 -3.16
C GLY A 185 1.91 16.48 -2.42
N PRO A 186 1.64 17.78 -2.63
CA PRO A 186 2.31 18.86 -1.92
C PRO A 186 2.00 18.78 -0.43
N MET A 187 3.00 19.07 0.39
CA MET A 187 2.90 19.23 1.83
C MET A 187 3.54 20.55 2.20
N TYR A 188 2.82 21.35 2.94
CA TYR A 188 3.24 22.66 3.38
C TYR A 188 3.32 22.65 4.90
N ARG A 189 4.44 23.10 5.46
CA ARG A 189 4.61 23.31 6.90
C ARG A 189 4.46 24.77 7.22
N ALA A 190 3.60 25.07 8.19
CA ALA A 190 3.42 26.40 8.76
C ALA A 190 4.01 26.40 10.17
N GLU A 191 4.96 27.29 10.43
CA GLU A 191 5.58 27.45 11.75
C GLU A 191 4.75 28.36 12.64
N THR A 192 4.02 29.29 12.02
CA THR A 192 3.24 30.33 12.69
C THR A 192 1.89 30.54 11.99
N PRO A 193 0.91 31.16 12.67
CA PRO A 193 -0.35 31.55 12.04
C PRO A 193 -0.17 32.39 10.77
N ALA A 194 0.83 33.29 10.75
CA ALA A 194 1.10 34.13 9.59
C ALA A 194 1.51 33.36 8.34
N ASP A 195 2.08 32.16 8.50
CA ASP A 195 2.47 31.32 7.36
C ASP A 195 1.26 30.75 6.64
N LEU A 196 0.13 30.51 7.33
CA LEU A 196 -1.08 29.97 6.71
C LEU A 196 -1.62 30.87 5.59
N TYR A 197 -1.44 32.20 5.70
CA TYR A 197 -1.86 33.15 4.67
C TYR A 197 -0.99 33.11 3.41
N LYS A 198 0.22 32.51 3.50
CA LYS A 198 1.14 32.36 2.36
C LYS A 198 0.94 31.03 1.63
N LEU A 199 0.23 30.08 2.25
CA LEU A 199 0.05 28.73 1.68
C LEU A 199 -1.06 28.74 0.64
N PRO A 200 -0.89 28.02 -0.50
CA PRO A 200 -1.91 27.92 -1.55
C PRO A 200 -2.97 26.87 -1.22
N ILE A 201 -3.66 27.01 -0.07
CA ILE A 201 -4.63 26.05 0.46
C ILE A 201 -5.79 25.86 -0.51
N GLU A 202 -6.21 26.90 -1.18
CA GLU A 202 -7.31 26.93 -2.16
C GLU A 202 -7.03 26.02 -3.38
N ARG A 203 -5.77 25.66 -3.63
CA ARG A 203 -5.37 24.78 -4.72
C ARG A 203 -5.44 23.30 -4.33
N LEU A 204 -5.60 22.99 -3.06
CA LEU A 204 -5.67 21.63 -2.56
C LEU A 204 -7.10 21.10 -2.71
N GLN A 205 -7.22 19.85 -3.16
CA GLN A 205 -8.48 19.15 -3.16
C GLN A 205 -8.66 18.42 -1.83
N ARG A 206 -9.73 18.75 -1.06
CA ARG A 206 -9.94 18.21 0.29
C ARG A 206 -8.75 18.47 1.22
N PRO A 207 -8.45 19.76 1.48
CA PRO A 207 -7.34 20.10 2.35
C PRO A 207 -7.57 19.60 3.78
N ILE A 208 -6.49 19.23 4.44
CA ILE A 208 -6.44 18.85 5.84
C ILE A 208 -5.30 19.60 6.52
N ALA A 209 -5.50 19.90 7.80
CA ALA A 209 -4.47 20.33 8.73
C ALA A 209 -4.05 19.14 9.59
N VAL A 210 -2.76 18.95 9.77
CA VAL A 210 -2.17 17.81 10.47
C VAL A 210 -1.16 18.32 11.49
N GLU A 211 -1.22 17.83 12.72
CA GLU A 211 -0.22 18.05 13.74
C GLU A 211 1.18 17.65 13.22
N PHE A 212 2.16 18.50 13.42
CA PHE A 212 3.55 18.13 13.19
C PHE A 212 4.13 17.49 14.45
N ILE A 213 4.52 16.22 14.36
CA ILE A 213 5.20 15.52 15.45
C ILE A 213 6.67 15.40 15.07
N ASP A 214 7.56 16.02 15.84
CA ASP A 214 9.00 15.89 15.63
C ASP A 214 9.49 14.51 16.12
N VAL A 215 9.90 13.69 15.17
CA VAL A 215 10.46 12.35 15.40
C VAL A 215 11.96 12.31 15.11
N ARG A 216 12.60 13.47 15.10
CA ARG A 216 14.04 13.59 14.88
C ARG A 216 14.80 12.97 16.03
N ASN A 217 15.66 12.01 15.72
CA ASN A 217 16.54 11.41 16.70
C ASN A 217 17.49 12.47 17.28
N ARG A 218 17.68 12.46 18.62
CA ARG A 218 18.49 13.49 19.32
C ARG A 218 20.00 13.29 19.11
N ASP A 219 20.43 12.04 18.87
CA ASP A 219 21.85 11.71 18.81
C ASP A 219 22.48 12.07 17.46
N ASP A 220 21.76 11.83 16.36
CA ASP A 220 22.27 12.05 15.00
C ASP A 220 21.49 13.08 14.17
N GLY A 221 20.39 13.59 14.72
CA GLY A 221 19.54 14.59 14.05
C GLY A 221 18.75 14.08 12.85
N LEU A 222 18.70 12.77 12.63
CA LEU A 222 18.00 12.18 11.48
C LEU A 222 16.53 11.88 11.80
N TYR A 223 15.69 12.08 10.79
CA TYR A 223 14.33 11.57 10.76
C TYR A 223 14.34 10.15 10.21
N ARG A 224 13.70 9.21 10.91
CA ARG A 224 13.53 7.82 10.49
C ARG A 224 12.07 7.55 10.19
N LYS A 225 11.81 7.04 9.00
CA LYS A 225 10.50 6.55 8.59
C LYS A 225 10.60 5.08 8.25
N TYR A 226 9.94 4.29 9.04
CA TYR A 226 9.86 2.84 8.92
C TYR A 226 8.63 2.43 8.12
N ARG A 227 8.70 1.33 7.42
CA ARG A 227 7.55 0.71 6.77
C ARG A 227 7.37 -0.73 7.22
N TYR A 228 6.20 -1.01 7.77
CA TYR A 228 5.74 -2.34 8.11
C TYR A 228 4.53 -2.69 7.24
N VAL A 229 4.56 -3.86 6.60
CA VAL A 229 3.48 -4.33 5.74
C VAL A 229 2.77 -5.47 6.44
N VAL A 230 1.45 -5.33 6.60
CA VAL A 230 0.58 -6.36 7.15
C VAL A 230 -0.16 -7.04 6.02
N VAL A 231 -0.10 -8.37 5.99
CA VAL A 231 -0.67 -9.25 4.97
C VAL A 231 -1.47 -10.34 5.66
N GLY A 232 -2.79 -10.19 5.73
CA GLY A 232 -3.60 -11.07 6.56
C GLY A 232 -3.17 -11.00 8.02
N ASP A 233 -2.86 -12.13 8.62
CA ASP A 233 -2.37 -12.19 10.00
C ASP A 233 -0.83 -12.18 10.12
N GLU A 234 -0.13 -12.04 9.01
CA GLU A 234 1.32 -11.93 8.94
C GLU A 234 1.76 -10.47 8.79
N GLY A 235 3.05 -10.19 9.02
CA GLY A 235 3.64 -8.89 8.80
C GLY A 235 5.11 -8.96 8.42
N THR A 236 5.62 -7.90 7.79
CA THR A 236 7.02 -7.82 7.36
C THR A 236 7.51 -6.38 7.37
N THR A 237 8.67 -6.15 7.96
CA THR A 237 9.43 -4.90 7.77
C THR A 237 9.88 -4.82 6.32
N LEU A 238 9.66 -3.68 5.65
CA LEU A 238 9.93 -3.58 4.21
C LEU A 238 11.08 -2.63 3.86
N HIS A 239 11.15 -1.48 4.48
CA HIS A 239 12.26 -0.53 4.34
C HIS A 239 12.22 0.52 5.46
N MET A 240 13.36 1.18 5.64
CA MET A 240 13.52 2.35 6.48
C MET A 240 14.12 3.48 5.64
N HIS A 241 13.58 4.68 5.77
CA HIS A 241 14.13 5.89 5.16
C HIS A 241 14.69 6.79 6.23
N MET A 242 15.90 7.29 6.01
CA MET A 242 16.60 8.22 6.90
C MET A 242 16.98 9.48 6.15
N THR A 243 16.76 10.65 6.75
CA THR A 243 17.09 11.95 6.15
C THR A 243 17.19 13.02 7.22
N VAL A 244 17.89 14.10 6.93
CA VAL A 244 17.93 15.31 7.77
C VAL A 244 16.66 16.18 7.61
N ASP A 245 15.86 15.93 6.56
CA ASP A 245 14.63 16.67 6.29
C ASP A 245 13.42 15.95 6.92
N TRP A 246 12.47 16.72 7.44
CA TRP A 246 11.22 16.20 7.98
C TRP A 246 10.36 15.50 6.91
N ILE A 247 10.53 15.83 5.62
CA ILE A 247 9.91 15.12 4.50
C ILE A 247 10.77 13.91 4.11
N THR A 248 10.48 12.78 4.72
CA THR A 248 11.24 11.55 4.46
C THR A 248 10.69 10.80 3.25
N ARG A 249 11.39 10.90 2.11
CA ARG A 249 11.06 10.21 0.86
C ARG A 249 12.26 9.43 0.34
N GLY A 250 12.03 8.32 -0.36
CA GLY A 250 13.10 7.45 -0.88
C GLY A 250 14.11 8.08 -1.85
N GLY A 251 13.77 9.23 -2.46
CA GLY A 251 14.65 9.99 -3.35
C GLY A 251 15.65 10.90 -2.65
N ASN A 252 15.43 11.23 -1.37
CA ASN A 252 16.24 12.21 -0.62
C ASN A 252 17.25 11.54 0.33
N CYS A 253 17.42 10.22 0.23
CA CYS A 253 18.27 9.46 1.14
C CYS A 253 19.60 9.13 0.45
N GLU A 254 20.63 9.95 0.64
CA GLU A 254 22.01 9.49 0.55
C GLU A 254 22.27 8.58 1.76
N ARG A 255 22.90 7.44 1.53
CA ARG A 255 23.08 6.44 2.58
C ARG A 255 24.55 6.20 2.82
N THR A 256 24.93 6.37 4.08
CA THR A 256 26.23 5.90 4.59
C THR A 256 26.18 4.38 4.83
N GLU A 257 27.34 3.76 5.00
CA GLU A 257 27.44 2.34 5.33
C GLU A 257 26.69 2.03 6.63
N SER A 258 26.84 2.85 7.68
CA SER A 258 26.15 2.68 8.95
C SER A 258 24.62 2.74 8.82
N GLN A 259 24.09 3.59 7.93
CA GLN A 259 22.65 3.66 7.65
C GLN A 259 22.15 2.42 6.88
N ILE A 260 23.00 1.83 6.02
CA ILE A 260 22.69 0.58 5.33
C ILE A 260 22.65 -0.57 6.33
N GLU A 261 23.60 -0.63 7.26
CA GLU A 261 23.63 -1.62 8.34
C GLU A 261 22.40 -1.50 9.24
N GLU A 262 22.08 -0.29 9.71
CA GLU A 262 20.90 -0.03 10.54
C GLU A 262 19.60 -0.47 9.83
N GLU A 263 19.43 -0.15 8.55
CA GLU A 263 18.27 -0.62 7.78
C GLU A 263 18.28 -2.13 7.59
N SER A 264 19.46 -2.72 7.33
CA SER A 264 19.61 -4.16 7.16
C SER A 264 19.21 -4.92 8.42
N ASP A 265 19.58 -4.43 9.59
CA ASP A 265 19.19 -5.01 10.89
C ASP A 265 17.69 -4.85 11.13
N PHE A 266 17.14 -3.66 10.87
CA PHE A 266 15.71 -3.42 10.94
C PHE A 266 14.90 -4.40 10.07
N LEU A 267 15.37 -4.72 8.87
CA LEU A 267 14.68 -5.64 7.95
C LEU A 267 14.65 -7.10 8.45
N GLN A 268 15.45 -7.44 9.47
CA GLN A 268 15.50 -8.78 10.04
C GLN A 268 14.61 -8.94 11.28
N ILE A 269 14.10 -7.84 11.84
CA ILE A 269 13.39 -7.83 13.12
C ILE A 269 11.90 -7.61 12.89
N GLU A 270 11.06 -8.36 13.58
CA GLU A 270 9.65 -8.02 13.69
C GLU A 270 9.48 -6.95 14.78
N PRO A 271 8.78 -5.82 14.47
CA PRO A 271 8.60 -4.76 15.44
C PRO A 271 7.77 -5.25 16.63
N ARG A 272 8.10 -4.79 17.85
CA ARG A 272 7.33 -5.12 19.07
C ARG A 272 5.86 -4.74 18.95
N GLU A 273 5.56 -3.77 18.13
CA GLU A 273 4.25 -3.19 17.84
C GLU A 273 3.42 -4.00 16.83
N CYS A 274 3.91 -5.14 16.35
CA CYS A 274 3.24 -5.97 15.31
C CYS A 274 1.77 -6.26 15.64
N ARG A 275 1.44 -6.51 16.94
CA ARG A 275 0.06 -6.73 17.39
C ARG A 275 -0.81 -5.47 17.26
N LEU A 276 -0.25 -4.28 17.46
CA LEU A 276 -0.96 -3.01 17.27
C LEU A 276 -1.24 -2.77 15.79
N PHE A 277 -0.27 -3.02 14.92
CA PHE A 277 -0.48 -2.93 13.47
C PHE A 277 -1.56 -3.91 12.98
N GLN A 278 -1.63 -5.12 13.55
CA GLN A 278 -2.72 -6.05 13.24
C GLN A 278 -4.10 -5.53 13.70
N LYS A 279 -4.19 -4.93 14.90
CA LYS A 279 -5.42 -4.28 15.34
C LYS A 279 -5.82 -3.12 14.41
N ALA A 280 -4.86 -2.28 14.03
CA ALA A 280 -5.10 -1.16 13.11
C ALA A 280 -5.56 -1.65 11.73
N ARG A 281 -4.96 -2.71 11.15
CA ARG A 281 -5.42 -3.33 9.91
C ARG A 281 -6.88 -3.77 10.02
N LYS A 282 -7.24 -4.44 11.11
CA LYS A 282 -8.63 -4.88 11.36
C LYS A 282 -9.58 -3.71 11.47
N ALA A 283 -9.21 -2.64 12.18
CA ALA A 283 -10.01 -1.41 12.28
C ALA A 283 -10.22 -0.73 10.92
N LEU A 284 -9.20 -0.75 10.05
CA LEU A 284 -9.29 -0.25 8.67
C LEU A 284 -10.14 -1.17 7.77
N GLY A 285 -10.39 -2.42 8.17
CA GLY A 285 -11.17 -3.39 7.41
C GLY A 285 -10.46 -3.83 6.11
N LEU A 286 -9.13 -3.85 6.11
CA LEU A 286 -8.30 -4.22 4.97
C LEU A 286 -7.54 -5.51 5.25
N ASP A 287 -7.25 -6.28 4.21
CA ASP A 287 -6.50 -7.54 4.31
C ASP A 287 -4.99 -7.34 4.08
N PHE A 288 -4.62 -6.34 3.28
CA PHE A 288 -3.25 -6.01 2.92
C PHE A 288 -3.05 -4.50 3.00
N ILE A 289 -2.03 -4.07 3.76
CA ILE A 289 -1.75 -2.64 3.98
C ILE A 289 -0.31 -2.42 4.46
N ALA A 290 0.30 -1.31 4.01
CA ALA A 290 1.57 -0.84 4.52
C ALA A 290 1.36 0.34 5.47
N PHE A 291 1.99 0.30 6.65
CA PHE A 291 2.03 1.41 7.60
C PHE A 291 3.37 2.14 7.50
N ASP A 292 3.31 3.46 7.32
CA ASP A 292 4.47 4.34 7.48
C ASP A 292 4.45 4.89 8.91
N TYR A 293 5.51 4.63 9.68
CA TYR A 293 5.59 4.95 11.10
C TYR A 293 6.98 5.41 11.54
N GLY A 294 7.06 5.91 12.74
CA GLY A 294 8.29 6.28 13.42
C GLY A 294 8.12 6.31 14.92
N PHE A 295 9.14 6.79 15.61
CA PHE A 295 9.13 6.94 17.06
C PHE A 295 9.50 8.37 17.44
N THR A 296 8.84 8.90 18.47
CA THR A 296 9.28 10.16 19.08
C THR A 296 10.65 9.94 19.76
N PRO A 297 11.37 11.03 20.11
CA PRO A 297 12.61 10.92 20.90
C PRO A 297 12.45 10.17 22.23
N GLU A 298 11.24 10.10 22.76
CA GLU A 298 10.86 9.36 23.98
C GLU A 298 10.50 7.90 23.71
N GLY A 299 10.53 7.45 22.44
CA GLY A 299 10.24 6.09 22.03
C GLY A 299 8.75 5.77 21.82
N GLU A 300 7.88 6.78 21.76
CA GLU A 300 6.47 6.57 21.48
C GLU A 300 6.23 6.30 19.98
N LEU A 301 5.49 5.23 19.66
CA LEU A 301 5.10 4.88 18.30
C LEU A 301 4.15 5.93 17.70
N ILE A 302 4.46 6.41 16.51
CA ILE A 302 3.61 7.29 15.70
C ILE A 302 3.37 6.65 14.33
N VAL A 303 2.12 6.52 13.91
CA VAL A 303 1.76 6.10 12.56
C VAL A 303 1.19 7.27 11.78
N TRP A 304 1.83 7.60 10.65
CA TRP A 304 1.42 8.74 9.80
C TRP A 304 0.49 8.35 8.68
N GLU A 305 0.63 7.13 8.16
CA GLU A 305 -0.06 6.72 6.96
C GLU A 305 -0.29 5.21 6.92
N ALA A 306 -1.49 4.85 6.46
CA ALA A 306 -1.82 3.51 6.03
C ALA A 306 -1.97 3.51 4.49
N ASN A 307 -1.22 2.65 3.80
CA ASN A 307 -1.16 2.60 2.35
C ASN A 307 -1.65 1.25 1.84
N PRO A 308 -2.88 1.16 1.27
CA PRO A 308 -3.46 -0.09 0.77
C PRO A 308 -2.94 -0.47 -0.63
N PHE A 309 -2.16 0.40 -1.26
CA PHE A 309 -1.56 0.18 -2.57
C PHE A 309 -0.06 0.56 -2.57
N PRO A 310 0.77 -0.12 -1.78
CA PRO A 310 2.19 0.17 -1.76
C PRO A 310 2.81 -0.15 -3.13
N LEU A 311 3.58 0.80 -3.66
CA LEU A 311 4.38 0.55 -4.86
C LEU A 311 5.53 -0.38 -4.50
N LEU A 312 5.62 -1.50 -5.19
CA LEU A 312 6.63 -2.53 -4.99
C LEU A 312 7.67 -2.42 -6.09
N HIS A 313 8.92 -2.23 -5.69
CA HIS A 313 10.06 -2.17 -6.60
C HIS A 313 11.14 -3.13 -6.13
N PHE A 314 11.52 -4.08 -6.96
CA PHE A 314 12.71 -4.86 -6.69
C PHE A 314 13.95 -3.97 -6.77
N PRO A 315 14.88 -4.14 -5.83
CA PRO A 315 16.14 -3.42 -5.89
C PRO A 315 16.94 -3.86 -7.12
N GLU A 316 17.29 -2.91 -7.99
CA GLU A 316 18.09 -3.17 -9.19
C GLU A 316 19.57 -2.84 -8.92
N LYS A 317 19.85 -1.94 -7.99
CA LYS A 317 21.20 -1.49 -7.65
C LYS A 317 21.80 -2.40 -6.58
N GLU A 318 23.06 -2.80 -6.76
CA GLU A 318 23.79 -3.71 -5.89
C GLU A 318 23.74 -3.28 -4.41
N HIS A 319 23.99 -2.02 -4.11
CA HIS A 319 23.96 -1.46 -2.76
C HIS A 319 22.56 -1.46 -2.11
N ARG A 320 21.51 -1.92 -2.82
CA ARG A 320 20.14 -2.07 -2.28
C ARG A 320 19.65 -3.52 -2.26
N MET A 321 20.48 -4.46 -2.69
CA MET A 321 20.08 -5.88 -2.79
C MET A 321 19.74 -6.49 -1.44
N TYR A 322 20.27 -5.96 -0.33
CA TYR A 322 19.91 -6.38 1.03
C TYR A 322 18.41 -6.26 1.37
N ARG A 323 17.65 -5.43 0.62
CA ARG A 323 16.19 -5.27 0.77
C ARG A 323 15.39 -6.39 0.12
N ARG A 324 16.00 -7.12 -0.81
CA ARG A 324 15.30 -8.13 -1.61
C ARG A 324 14.66 -9.23 -0.77
N PRO A 325 15.33 -9.81 0.24
CA PRO A 325 14.72 -10.84 1.08
C PRO A 325 13.45 -10.37 1.81
N ALA A 326 13.41 -9.13 2.30
CA ALA A 326 12.23 -8.57 2.96
C ALA A 326 11.04 -8.45 1.99
N LEU A 327 11.30 -7.97 0.76
CA LEU A 327 10.27 -7.87 -0.27
C LEU A 327 9.75 -9.27 -0.67
N GLU A 328 10.64 -10.24 -0.83
CA GLU A 328 10.26 -11.61 -1.18
C GLU A 328 9.42 -12.27 -0.07
N ARG A 329 9.77 -12.08 1.20
CA ARG A 329 8.95 -12.53 2.34
C ARG A 329 7.53 -11.95 2.28
N MET A 330 7.40 -10.65 2.05
CA MET A 330 6.10 -10.01 1.90
C MET A 330 5.30 -10.58 0.73
N LEU A 331 5.95 -10.85 -0.42
CA LEU A 331 5.29 -11.44 -1.58
C LEU A 331 4.85 -12.88 -1.34
N VAL A 332 5.63 -13.68 -0.62
CA VAL A 332 5.24 -15.03 -0.19
C VAL A 332 3.99 -14.97 0.69
N SER A 333 3.99 -14.09 1.71
CA SER A 333 2.81 -13.89 2.58
C SER A 333 1.59 -13.44 1.78
N LEU A 334 1.78 -12.59 0.76
CA LEU A 334 0.68 -12.13 -0.10
C LEU A 334 0.10 -13.29 -0.94
N VAL A 335 0.93 -14.13 -1.52
CA VAL A 335 0.48 -15.33 -2.25
C VAL A 335 -0.23 -16.31 -1.31
N ARG A 336 0.32 -16.55 -0.12
CA ARG A 336 -0.32 -17.38 0.91
C ARG A 336 -1.70 -16.88 1.27
N LEU A 337 -1.84 -15.56 1.55
CA LEU A 337 -3.13 -14.94 1.83
C LEU A 337 -4.13 -15.19 0.69
N TYR A 338 -3.71 -15.02 -0.57
CA TYR A 338 -4.59 -15.22 -1.71
C TYR A 338 -5.07 -16.65 -1.82
N VAL A 339 -4.16 -17.62 -1.69
CA VAL A 339 -4.48 -19.05 -1.82
C VAL A 339 -5.38 -19.50 -0.66
N GLN A 340 -5.10 -19.07 0.57
CA GLN A 340 -5.94 -19.36 1.75
C GLN A 340 -7.34 -18.75 1.62
N LYS A 341 -7.44 -17.47 1.25
CA LYS A 341 -8.75 -16.80 1.05
C LYS A 341 -9.54 -17.40 -0.10
N ALA A 342 -8.87 -17.94 -1.11
CA ALA A 342 -9.48 -18.70 -2.21
C ALA A 342 -9.92 -20.12 -1.81
N ASN A 343 -9.60 -20.55 -0.60
CA ASN A 343 -9.77 -21.94 -0.14
C ASN A 343 -9.13 -22.95 -1.11
N LEU A 344 -7.89 -22.66 -1.51
CA LEU A 344 -7.07 -23.50 -2.36
C LEU A 344 -5.87 -24.06 -1.57
N PRO A 345 -5.28 -25.19 -1.97
CA PRO A 345 -4.09 -25.72 -1.32
C PRO A 345 -2.93 -24.72 -1.33
N VAL A 346 -2.30 -24.53 -0.18
CA VAL A 346 -1.07 -23.72 -0.09
C VAL A 346 0.09 -24.57 -0.59
N PRO A 347 0.89 -24.09 -1.56
CA PRO A 347 2.07 -24.82 -2.01
C PRO A 347 3.10 -24.98 -0.89
N SER A 348 3.71 -26.15 -0.77
CA SER A 348 4.73 -26.45 0.25
C SER A 348 5.87 -25.43 0.26
N ARG A 349 6.30 -24.97 -0.91
CA ARG A 349 7.36 -23.98 -1.05
C ARG A 349 7.02 -22.63 -0.39
N VAL A 350 5.75 -22.25 -0.31
CA VAL A 350 5.30 -21.06 0.44
C VAL A 350 5.58 -21.24 1.93
N ASP A 351 5.21 -22.41 2.47
CA ASP A 351 5.42 -22.71 3.89
C ASP A 351 6.92 -22.87 4.21
N GLU A 352 7.71 -23.46 3.32
CA GLU A 352 9.17 -23.56 3.47
C GLU A 352 9.85 -22.19 3.61
N VAL A 353 9.49 -21.20 2.77
CA VAL A 353 10.05 -19.85 2.84
C VAL A 353 9.66 -19.16 4.14
N LEU A 354 8.42 -19.31 4.59
CA LEU A 354 7.96 -18.72 5.85
C LEU A 354 8.59 -19.39 7.06
N ALA A 355 8.71 -20.71 7.06
CA ALA A 355 9.40 -21.46 8.15
C ALA A 355 10.87 -21.05 8.28
N THR A 356 11.57 -20.84 7.17
CA THR A 356 12.96 -20.34 7.17
C THR A 356 13.05 -18.97 7.83
N ARG A 357 12.08 -18.11 7.58
CA ARG A 357 11.96 -16.79 8.22
C ARG A 357 11.78 -16.90 9.73
N GLU A 358 10.82 -17.70 10.17
CA GLU A 358 10.51 -17.92 11.59
C GLU A 358 11.74 -18.48 12.33
N GLY A 359 12.44 -19.46 11.76
CA GLY A 359 13.65 -20.01 12.31
C GLY A 359 14.78 -18.99 12.49
N ASN A 360 14.94 -18.10 11.50
CA ASN A 360 15.94 -17.01 11.57
C ASN A 360 15.58 -15.93 12.60
N GLN A 361 14.32 -15.64 12.82
CA GLN A 361 13.86 -14.70 13.85
C GLN A 361 14.02 -15.28 15.26
N LEU A 362 13.64 -16.53 15.48
CA LEU A 362 13.79 -17.21 16.77
C LEU A 362 15.25 -17.31 17.21
N SER A 363 16.18 -17.62 16.29
CA SER A 363 17.60 -17.71 16.61
C SER A 363 18.23 -16.37 17.02
N ARG A 364 17.73 -15.24 16.51
CA ARG A 364 18.20 -13.89 16.86
C ARG A 364 17.60 -13.37 18.16
N ASN A 365 16.32 -13.64 18.43
CA ASN A 365 15.71 -13.31 19.71
C ASN A 365 16.42 -14.04 20.88
N PHE A 366 16.85 -15.28 20.68
CA PHE A 366 17.68 -16.01 21.64
C PHE A 366 19.07 -15.40 21.85
N ALA A 367 19.65 -14.75 20.85
CA ALA A 367 20.93 -14.06 20.98
C ALA A 367 20.77 -12.72 21.70
N ALA A 368 19.71 -11.95 21.43
CA ALA A 368 19.44 -10.68 22.11
C ALA A 368 19.11 -10.84 23.62
N ASP A 369 18.39 -11.91 23.99
CA ASP A 369 18.08 -12.22 25.39
C ASP A 369 19.32 -12.66 26.21
N LYS A 370 20.43 -13.06 25.56
CA LYS A 370 21.68 -13.42 26.22
C LYS A 370 22.63 -12.24 26.49
N GLU A 371 22.39 -11.10 25.83
CA GLU A 371 23.21 -9.88 26.00
C GLU A 371 22.62 -8.88 27.02
N ASN A 372 21.47 -9.17 27.62
CA ASN A 372 20.89 -8.40 28.73
C ASN A 372 20.77 -9.28 29.97
N PRO A 373 21.76 -9.22 30.89
CA PRO A 373 21.71 -9.91 32.20
C PRO A 373 20.71 -9.22 33.16
#